data_8d3371b5210c0266b46073e44edd4eab
#
_entry.id   8d3371b5210c0266b46073e44edd4eab
#
_cell.length_a   1.000
_cell.length_b   1.000
_cell.length_c   1.000
_cell.angle_alpha   90.00
_cell.angle_beta   90.00
_cell.angle_gamma   90.00
#
_symmetry.space_group_name_H-M   'P 1'
#
loop_
_entity.id
_entity.type
_entity.pdbx_description
1 polymer ?
#
loop_
_entity_poly.entity_id
_entity_poly.type
_entity_poly.pdbx_seq_one_letter_code
_entity_poly.pdbx_strand_id
1 'polypeptide(L)'
;MAQHRVNVGYTVVGSNAISTTEREHPRPWCGVQTWICGLSALSGFLFGYDLCVMVVALPLIQQDFDLSTTSAQSVVSTLMIGAVIGSLVGGVFADWIGRKPANLITAALFLAGSLFMTFAGSIHTMLVGRFVAGLAVGSSGPCVSTYVAEIAQPKTRGALVTISEVMVCFGCLVSVVVSSSLQGKENGWRKMLGMTLFPPIIQLLGMPLLPESPRWLISKYRTKEASAVLKRLLYSDDASQQIIQAHLNVGTFHQSFLHAMSELVTDELTRKRVIFCVTIAFCHILTAANAMLYYSSYILEELQAGNSHPVSGLSKEIWVGIAKLAGVCSAVAVVDRIGRRPLLLIGTSLMLISHFIFAVCFWTLSTTPSDVVQTIGEWNLYTFIFAWNLSWAPLMWVVCSEILPDEFRSIGMGLTFGMFWLGSALVNQTLLSVFHAFGTGNAFLLYTTLTAGSLCFVFFKVPETAGLSFEQIAMLFNEQVAHVPLDHHAA
;
A
#
# COMPACT_ATOMS: atom_id res chain seq x y z
N MET A 1 -25.13 -37.14 26.78
CA MET A 1 -25.43 -37.14 25.33
C MET A 1 -24.15 -36.70 24.61
N ALA A 2 -23.68 -37.55 23.72
CA ALA A 2 -22.30 -37.60 23.25
C ALA A 2 -21.87 -36.41 22.38
N GLN A 3 -20.74 -35.82 22.73
CA GLN A 3 -20.00 -34.88 21.89
C GLN A 3 -19.30 -35.65 20.76
N HIS A 4 -19.78 -35.49 19.54
CA HIS A 4 -19.04 -35.90 18.34
C HIS A 4 -17.96 -34.82 18.05
N ARG A 5 -16.76 -35.06 18.55
CA ARG A 5 -15.55 -34.41 18.03
C ARG A 5 -15.23 -35.09 16.68
N VAL A 6 -15.44 -34.37 15.60
CA VAL A 6 -14.88 -34.76 14.29
C VAL A 6 -13.39 -34.45 14.33
N ASN A 7 -12.58 -35.50 14.53
CA ASN A 7 -11.14 -35.43 14.29
C ASN A 7 -10.93 -35.37 12.78
N VAL A 8 -10.67 -34.19 12.24
CA VAL A 8 -10.14 -34.04 10.88
C VAL A 8 -8.66 -34.38 10.95
N GLY A 9 -8.33 -35.63 10.69
CA GLY A 9 -6.97 -36.09 10.51
C GLY A 9 -6.40 -35.48 9.24
N TYR A 10 -5.50 -34.52 9.35
CA TYR A 10 -4.67 -34.07 8.24
C TYR A 10 -3.68 -35.19 7.90
N THR A 11 -3.97 -35.93 6.85
CA THR A 11 -2.98 -36.84 6.24
C THR A 11 -1.93 -35.95 5.60
N VAL A 12 -0.75 -35.92 6.19
CA VAL A 12 0.45 -35.35 5.57
C VAL A 12 0.75 -36.19 4.32
N VAL A 13 0.36 -35.69 3.17
CA VAL A 13 0.83 -36.22 1.90
C VAL A 13 2.32 -35.91 1.83
N GLY A 14 3.11 -36.98 1.87
CA GLY A 14 4.55 -36.93 2.03
C GLY A 14 5.23 -35.98 1.06
N SER A 15 6.25 -35.29 1.54
CA SER A 15 7.13 -34.34 0.88
C SER A 15 7.93 -34.88 -0.32
N ASN A 16 7.62 -36.08 -0.82
CA ASN A 16 8.37 -36.76 -1.87
C ASN A 16 7.76 -36.68 -3.28
N ALA A 17 6.71 -35.90 -3.52
CA ALA A 17 6.06 -35.85 -4.85
C ALA A 17 6.35 -34.56 -5.65
N ILE A 18 7.27 -33.71 -5.21
CA ILE A 18 7.73 -32.55 -5.99
C ILE A 18 9.25 -32.68 -6.23
N SER A 19 9.70 -33.83 -6.69
CA SER A 19 11.05 -33.98 -7.22
C SER A 19 10.97 -34.32 -8.71
N THR A 20 11.66 -33.49 -9.48
CA THR A 20 12.13 -33.78 -10.84
C THR A 20 11.07 -33.89 -11.93
N THR A 21 10.53 -32.77 -12.39
CA THR A 21 10.26 -32.61 -13.80
C THR A 21 10.60 -31.18 -14.23
N GLU A 22 11.61 -31.12 -15.10
CA GLU A 22 11.98 -30.02 -15.97
C GLU A 22 12.27 -28.68 -15.28
N ARG A 23 13.54 -28.35 -15.21
CA ARG A 23 14.02 -26.96 -15.13
C ARG A 23 13.55 -26.22 -16.39
N GLU A 24 12.26 -25.95 -16.48
CA GLU A 24 11.83 -24.84 -17.32
C GLU A 24 12.44 -23.59 -16.68
N HIS A 25 13.41 -23.00 -17.34
CA HIS A 25 13.91 -21.67 -17.02
C HIS A 25 12.69 -20.77 -16.87
N PRO A 26 12.45 -20.17 -15.71
CA PRO A 26 11.34 -19.28 -15.55
C PRO A 26 11.54 -18.16 -16.57
N ARG A 27 10.69 -18.12 -17.60
CA ARG A 27 10.67 -16.97 -18.50
C ARG A 27 10.38 -15.76 -17.62
N PRO A 28 11.28 -14.78 -17.52
CA PRO A 28 11.05 -13.63 -16.69
C PRO A 28 9.81 -12.93 -17.25
N TRP A 29 8.74 -12.86 -16.44
CA TRP A 29 7.55 -12.08 -16.71
C TRP A 29 6.74 -12.58 -17.93
N CYS A 30 5.72 -13.36 -17.69
CA CYS A 30 4.71 -13.65 -18.71
C CYS A 30 4.05 -12.32 -19.12
N GLY A 31 4.02 -12.01 -20.41
CA GLY A 31 3.43 -10.75 -20.92
C GLY A 31 2.03 -10.46 -20.36
N VAL A 32 1.20 -11.50 -20.17
CA VAL A 32 -0.15 -11.38 -19.58
C VAL A 32 -0.11 -10.91 -18.13
N GLN A 33 0.78 -11.48 -17.30
CA GLN A 33 0.92 -11.06 -15.89
C GLN A 33 1.36 -9.60 -15.79
N THR A 34 2.29 -9.17 -16.64
CA THR A 34 2.76 -7.76 -16.70
C THR A 34 1.62 -6.82 -17.08
N TRP A 35 0.79 -7.18 -18.07
CA TRP A 35 -0.37 -6.37 -18.45
C TRP A 35 -1.41 -6.28 -17.34
N ILE A 36 -1.68 -7.39 -16.64
CA ILE A 36 -2.61 -7.41 -15.51
C ILE A 36 -2.10 -6.47 -14.40
N CYS A 37 -0.83 -6.61 -14.02
CA CYS A 37 -0.23 -5.76 -12.99
C CYS A 37 -0.18 -4.30 -13.42
N GLY A 38 0.20 -3.99 -14.66
CA GLY A 38 0.27 -2.62 -15.17
C GLY A 38 -1.08 -1.91 -15.17
N LEU A 39 -2.13 -2.55 -15.70
CA LEU A 39 -3.48 -1.96 -15.73
C LEU A 39 -4.10 -1.84 -14.34
N SER A 40 -3.88 -2.83 -13.46
CA SER A 40 -4.36 -2.75 -12.08
C SER A 40 -3.62 -1.66 -11.29
N ALA A 41 -2.33 -1.49 -11.55
CA ALA A 41 -1.48 -0.50 -10.88
C ALA A 41 -1.77 0.96 -11.31
N LEU A 42 -2.55 1.20 -12.37
CA LEU A 42 -3.02 2.55 -12.72
C LEU A 42 -3.84 3.20 -11.60
N SER A 43 -4.53 2.41 -10.78
CA SER A 43 -5.18 2.93 -9.57
C SER A 43 -4.15 3.50 -8.58
N GLY A 44 -2.98 2.88 -8.47
CA GLY A 44 -1.85 3.42 -7.67
C GLY A 44 -1.35 4.74 -8.24
N PHE A 45 -1.18 4.84 -9.57
CA PHE A 45 -0.81 6.10 -10.23
C PHE A 45 -1.80 7.22 -9.91
N LEU A 46 -3.11 6.94 -10.00
CA LEU A 46 -4.16 7.90 -9.70
C LEU A 46 -4.09 8.38 -8.24
N PHE A 47 -3.92 7.44 -7.32
CA PHE A 47 -3.74 7.77 -5.91
C PHE A 47 -2.54 8.69 -5.70
N GLY A 48 -1.38 8.34 -6.25
CA GLY A 48 -0.17 9.15 -6.12
C GLY A 48 -0.29 10.52 -6.76
N TYR A 49 -0.88 10.60 -7.95
CA TYR A 49 -1.13 11.85 -8.64
C TYR A 49 -2.07 12.76 -7.82
N ASP A 50 -3.22 12.23 -7.38
CA ASP A 50 -4.22 12.98 -6.62
C ASP A 50 -3.69 13.47 -5.26
N LEU A 51 -2.80 12.70 -4.65
CA LEU A 51 -2.13 13.06 -3.40
C LEU A 51 -1.24 14.29 -3.57
N CYS A 52 -0.39 14.30 -4.59
CA CYS A 52 0.60 15.35 -4.77
C CYS A 52 0.07 16.57 -5.54
N VAL A 53 -0.94 16.41 -6.42
CA VAL A 53 -1.52 17.56 -7.13
C VAL A 53 -2.14 18.57 -6.19
N MET A 54 -2.69 18.11 -5.06
CA MET A 54 -3.33 19.00 -4.07
C MET A 54 -2.35 19.91 -3.36
N VAL A 55 -1.07 19.56 -3.25
CA VAL A 55 -0.03 20.41 -2.66
C VAL A 55 0.04 21.75 -3.41
N VAL A 56 -0.06 21.71 -4.75
CA VAL A 56 -0.01 22.92 -5.60
C VAL A 56 -1.41 23.46 -5.92
N ALA A 57 -2.40 22.60 -6.11
CA ALA A 57 -3.74 23.03 -6.50
C ALA A 57 -4.53 23.65 -5.35
N LEU A 58 -4.34 23.20 -4.09
CA LEU A 58 -5.12 23.67 -2.93
C LEU A 58 -5.02 25.19 -2.70
N PRO A 59 -3.84 25.83 -2.71
CA PRO A 59 -3.76 27.28 -2.58
C PRO A 59 -4.50 28.03 -3.70
N LEU A 60 -4.46 27.52 -4.92
CA LEU A 60 -5.17 28.09 -6.07
C LEU A 60 -6.69 27.94 -5.93
N ILE A 61 -7.16 26.78 -5.46
CA ILE A 61 -8.57 26.52 -5.16
C ILE A 61 -9.05 27.41 -4.02
N GLN A 62 -8.21 27.57 -2.97
CA GLN A 62 -8.51 28.44 -1.83
C GLN A 62 -8.69 29.89 -2.27
N GLN A 63 -7.86 30.36 -3.18
CA GLN A 63 -7.96 31.71 -3.73
C GLN A 63 -9.18 31.88 -4.66
N ASP A 64 -9.47 30.87 -5.51
CA ASP A 64 -10.57 30.92 -6.50
C ASP A 64 -11.96 30.87 -5.84
N PHE A 65 -12.11 30.15 -4.74
CA PHE A 65 -13.36 30.02 -3.98
C PHE A 65 -13.43 30.84 -2.69
N ASP A 66 -12.41 31.66 -2.40
CA ASP A 66 -12.29 32.48 -1.16
C ASP A 66 -12.51 31.62 0.11
N LEU A 67 -11.79 30.50 0.22
CA LEU A 67 -11.99 29.53 1.29
C LEU A 67 -11.26 29.94 2.57
N SER A 68 -11.93 29.75 3.71
CA SER A 68 -11.27 29.76 5.01
C SER A 68 -10.26 28.61 5.13
N THR A 69 -9.28 28.74 6.03
CA THR A 69 -8.29 27.68 6.30
C THR A 69 -8.96 26.34 6.65
N THR A 70 -10.03 26.39 7.45
CA THR A 70 -10.79 25.19 7.84
C THR A 70 -11.46 24.53 6.64
N SER A 71 -12.04 25.31 5.71
CA SER A 71 -12.65 24.77 4.48
C SER A 71 -11.60 24.16 3.55
N ALA A 72 -10.41 24.76 3.46
CA ALA A 72 -9.31 24.22 2.68
C ALA A 72 -8.80 22.89 3.27
N GLN A 73 -8.69 22.77 4.59
CA GLN A 73 -8.37 21.51 5.27
C GLN A 73 -9.43 20.42 5.02
N SER A 74 -10.71 20.82 4.95
CA SER A 74 -11.80 19.88 4.64
C SER A 74 -11.67 19.29 3.24
N VAL A 75 -11.12 20.00 2.25
CA VAL A 75 -10.85 19.46 0.92
C VAL A 75 -9.86 18.31 0.97
N VAL A 76 -8.85 18.37 1.83
CA VAL A 76 -7.86 17.29 1.99
C VAL A 76 -8.43 16.15 2.80
N SER A 77 -9.02 16.42 3.97
CA SER A 77 -9.49 15.36 4.91
C SER A 77 -10.68 14.56 4.38
N THR A 78 -11.53 15.14 3.54
CA THR A 78 -12.69 14.45 2.95
C THR A 78 -12.27 13.25 2.10
N LEU A 79 -11.14 13.33 1.39
CA LEU A 79 -10.60 12.18 0.67
C LEU A 79 -10.22 11.05 1.62
N MET A 80 -9.57 11.35 2.75
CA MET A 80 -9.16 10.32 3.73
C MET A 80 -10.35 9.63 4.36
N ILE A 81 -11.43 10.38 4.67
CA ILE A 81 -12.70 9.82 5.16
C ILE A 81 -13.29 8.86 4.13
N GLY A 82 -13.35 9.29 2.86
CA GLY A 82 -13.75 8.41 1.75
C GLY A 82 -12.88 7.16 1.67
N ALA A 83 -11.57 7.28 1.85
CA ALA A 83 -10.65 6.16 1.77
C ALA A 83 -10.81 5.14 2.90
N VAL A 84 -11.13 5.57 4.13
CA VAL A 84 -11.48 4.64 5.22
C VAL A 84 -12.69 3.80 4.83
N ILE A 85 -13.77 4.45 4.39
CA ILE A 85 -15.00 3.74 3.98
C ILE A 85 -14.73 2.85 2.76
N GLY A 86 -14.04 3.39 1.75
CA GLY A 86 -13.69 2.67 0.53
C GLY A 86 -12.86 1.42 0.78
N SER A 87 -11.91 1.44 1.72
CA SER A 87 -11.08 0.27 2.04
C SER A 87 -11.88 -0.86 2.69
N LEU A 88 -12.78 -0.54 3.60
CA LEU A 88 -13.64 -1.51 4.26
C LEU A 88 -14.64 -2.14 3.28
N VAL A 89 -15.29 -1.29 2.49
CA VAL A 89 -16.30 -1.72 1.53
C VAL A 89 -15.65 -2.44 0.33
N GLY A 90 -14.52 -1.95 -0.16
CA GLY A 90 -13.81 -2.49 -1.33
C GLY A 90 -13.36 -3.95 -1.14
N GLY A 91 -12.85 -4.31 0.05
CA GLY A 91 -12.51 -5.69 0.37
C GLY A 91 -13.69 -6.64 0.27
N VAL A 92 -14.83 -6.27 0.85
CA VAL A 92 -16.08 -7.06 0.81
C VAL A 92 -16.61 -7.21 -0.61
N PHE A 93 -16.63 -6.10 -1.37
CA PHE A 93 -17.07 -6.11 -2.77
C PHE A 93 -16.20 -7.00 -3.65
N ALA A 94 -14.89 -6.95 -3.48
CA ALA A 94 -13.95 -7.78 -4.23
C ALA A 94 -14.18 -9.27 -4.00
N ASP A 95 -14.58 -9.69 -2.79
CA ASP A 95 -14.91 -11.08 -2.50
C ASP A 95 -16.28 -11.49 -3.08
N TRP A 96 -17.23 -10.57 -3.08
CA TRP A 96 -18.59 -10.83 -3.55
C TRP A 96 -18.67 -10.92 -5.08
N ILE A 97 -18.26 -9.87 -5.78
CA ILE A 97 -18.44 -9.73 -7.24
C ILE A 97 -17.25 -10.23 -8.06
N GLY A 98 -16.06 -10.39 -7.44
CA GLY A 98 -14.81 -10.74 -8.10
C GLY A 98 -13.82 -9.59 -8.16
N ARG A 99 -12.55 -9.93 -8.41
CA ARG A 99 -11.45 -8.95 -8.38
C ARG A 99 -11.51 -8.01 -9.58
N LYS A 100 -11.80 -8.53 -10.76
CA LYS A 100 -11.91 -7.76 -12.01
C LYS A 100 -13.06 -6.74 -11.98
N PRO A 101 -14.32 -7.11 -11.67
CA PRO A 101 -15.42 -6.16 -11.55
C PRO A 101 -15.18 -5.13 -10.45
N ALA A 102 -14.60 -5.51 -9.31
CA ALA A 102 -14.27 -4.58 -8.24
C ALA A 102 -13.28 -3.49 -8.71
N ASN A 103 -12.23 -3.87 -9.45
CA ASN A 103 -11.30 -2.91 -10.06
C ASN A 103 -11.97 -2.01 -11.10
N LEU A 104 -12.93 -2.51 -11.87
CA LEU A 104 -13.72 -1.69 -12.82
C LEU A 104 -14.59 -0.66 -12.10
N ILE A 105 -15.25 -1.04 -11.01
CA ILE A 105 -16.03 -0.10 -10.18
C ILE A 105 -15.12 0.95 -9.57
N THR A 106 -13.94 0.56 -9.06
CA THR A 106 -12.94 1.48 -8.53
C THR A 106 -12.50 2.49 -9.59
N ALA A 107 -12.23 2.04 -10.82
CA ALA A 107 -11.89 2.93 -11.93
C ALA A 107 -13.03 3.90 -12.28
N ALA A 108 -14.28 3.42 -12.26
CA ALA A 108 -15.44 4.27 -12.48
C ALA A 108 -15.62 5.33 -11.38
N LEU A 109 -15.36 4.98 -10.12
CA LEU A 109 -15.35 5.92 -8.99
C LEU A 109 -14.25 6.96 -9.13
N PHE A 110 -13.02 6.58 -9.54
CA PHE A 110 -11.96 7.53 -9.85
C PHE A 110 -12.37 8.51 -10.94
N LEU A 111 -12.94 8.00 -12.03
CA LEU A 111 -13.41 8.85 -13.14
C LEU A 111 -14.49 9.83 -12.68
N ALA A 112 -15.47 9.36 -11.93
CA ALA A 112 -16.55 10.21 -11.39
C ALA A 112 -15.99 11.27 -10.43
N GLY A 113 -15.13 10.90 -9.48
CA GLY A 113 -14.48 11.83 -8.57
C GLY A 113 -13.66 12.90 -9.30
N SER A 114 -12.88 12.49 -10.30
CA SER A 114 -12.09 13.39 -11.15
C SER A 114 -12.97 14.36 -11.94
N LEU A 115 -14.11 13.91 -12.47
CA LEU A 115 -15.08 14.78 -13.16
C LEU A 115 -15.64 15.83 -12.21
N PHE A 116 -16.11 15.42 -11.01
CA PHE A 116 -16.63 16.36 -10.02
C PHE A 116 -15.58 17.40 -9.64
N MET A 117 -14.33 17.00 -9.40
CA MET A 117 -13.23 17.92 -9.03
C MET A 117 -12.87 18.88 -10.19
N THR A 118 -12.72 18.35 -11.40
CA THR A 118 -12.30 19.14 -12.57
C THR A 118 -13.33 20.22 -12.94
N PHE A 119 -14.60 19.88 -12.87
CA PHE A 119 -15.72 20.78 -13.23
C PHE A 119 -16.37 21.42 -11.99
N ALA A 120 -15.69 21.44 -10.85
CA ALA A 120 -16.23 22.02 -9.63
C ALA A 120 -16.51 23.51 -9.80
N GLY A 121 -17.77 23.91 -9.66
CA GLY A 121 -18.23 25.29 -9.61
C GLY A 121 -18.42 25.81 -8.18
N SER A 122 -18.29 24.93 -7.18
CA SER A 122 -18.44 25.27 -5.77
C SER A 122 -17.61 24.34 -4.89
N ILE A 123 -17.34 24.77 -3.64
CA ILE A 123 -16.68 23.94 -2.64
C ILE A 123 -17.43 22.63 -2.38
N HIS A 124 -18.75 22.64 -2.37
CA HIS A 124 -19.53 21.43 -2.14
C HIS A 124 -19.32 20.38 -3.23
N THR A 125 -19.28 20.80 -4.51
CA THR A 125 -18.98 19.89 -5.63
C THR A 125 -17.55 19.35 -5.51
N MET A 126 -16.59 20.18 -5.09
CA MET A 126 -15.21 19.76 -4.82
C MET A 126 -15.15 18.70 -3.72
N LEU A 127 -15.85 18.92 -2.60
CA LEU A 127 -15.91 17.95 -1.48
C LEU A 127 -16.55 16.62 -1.89
N VAL A 128 -17.64 16.66 -2.68
CA VAL A 128 -18.23 15.44 -3.24
C VAL A 128 -17.22 14.70 -4.13
N GLY A 129 -16.52 15.42 -5.00
CA GLY A 129 -15.47 14.85 -5.83
C GLY A 129 -14.35 14.20 -5.01
N ARG A 130 -13.87 14.88 -3.97
CA ARG A 130 -12.86 14.37 -3.02
C ARG A 130 -13.33 13.12 -2.28
N PHE A 131 -14.58 13.10 -1.82
CA PHE A 131 -15.15 11.93 -1.15
C PHE A 131 -15.24 10.73 -2.08
N VAL A 132 -15.75 10.91 -3.31
CA VAL A 132 -15.88 9.83 -4.32
C VAL A 132 -14.50 9.33 -4.74
N ALA A 133 -13.54 10.24 -4.99
CA ALA A 133 -12.15 9.87 -5.25
C ALA A 133 -11.53 9.11 -4.05
N GLY A 134 -11.85 9.52 -2.82
CA GLY A 134 -11.46 8.83 -1.60
C GLY A 134 -11.99 7.40 -1.53
N LEU A 135 -13.27 7.17 -1.84
CA LEU A 135 -13.83 5.82 -1.95
C LEU A 135 -13.04 4.96 -2.95
N ALA A 136 -12.67 5.55 -4.09
CA ALA A 136 -11.86 4.86 -5.10
C ALA A 136 -10.44 4.55 -4.59
N VAL A 137 -9.75 5.52 -3.97
CA VAL A 137 -8.42 5.33 -3.37
C VAL A 137 -8.44 4.22 -2.34
N GLY A 138 -9.40 4.27 -1.41
CA GLY A 138 -9.52 3.26 -0.34
C GLY A 138 -9.82 1.86 -0.86
N SER A 139 -10.74 1.73 -1.84
CA SER A 139 -11.08 0.42 -2.41
C SER A 139 -9.99 -0.14 -3.31
N SER A 140 -9.18 0.71 -3.96
CA SER A 140 -8.11 0.26 -4.87
C SER A 140 -7.06 -0.58 -4.16
N GLY A 141 -6.66 -0.21 -2.94
CA GLY A 141 -5.64 -0.90 -2.17
C GLY A 141 -5.93 -2.39 -1.99
N PRO A 142 -7.01 -2.78 -1.30
CA PRO A 142 -7.37 -4.18 -1.12
C PRO A 142 -7.69 -4.90 -2.44
N CYS A 143 -8.37 -4.24 -3.40
CA CYS A 143 -8.72 -4.86 -4.67
C CYS A 143 -7.51 -5.18 -5.53
N VAL A 144 -6.59 -4.23 -5.72
CA VAL A 144 -5.40 -4.40 -6.58
C VAL A 144 -4.40 -5.36 -5.95
N SER A 145 -4.08 -5.17 -4.66
CA SER A 145 -3.09 -6.01 -3.98
C SER A 145 -3.53 -7.47 -3.93
N THR A 146 -4.82 -7.73 -3.65
CA THR A 146 -5.36 -9.09 -3.65
C THR A 146 -5.36 -9.69 -5.06
N TYR A 147 -5.82 -8.97 -6.07
CA TYR A 147 -5.86 -9.44 -7.46
C TYR A 147 -4.46 -9.80 -7.98
N VAL A 148 -3.49 -8.92 -7.76
CA VAL A 148 -2.09 -9.17 -8.17
C VAL A 148 -1.48 -10.32 -7.39
N ALA A 149 -1.69 -10.40 -6.07
CA ALA A 149 -1.15 -11.49 -5.24
C ALA A 149 -1.70 -12.87 -5.60
N GLU A 150 -2.97 -12.94 -6.06
CA GLU A 150 -3.62 -14.20 -6.47
C GLU A 150 -3.19 -14.70 -7.85
N ILE A 151 -2.72 -13.82 -8.73
CA ILE A 151 -2.24 -14.14 -10.08
C ILE A 151 -0.74 -14.39 -10.09
N ALA A 152 0.01 -13.71 -9.24
CA ALA A 152 1.46 -13.76 -9.19
C ALA A 152 1.98 -15.14 -8.70
N GLN A 153 3.08 -15.59 -9.33
CA GLN A 153 3.82 -16.74 -8.83
C GLN A 153 4.52 -16.43 -7.50
N PRO A 154 4.71 -17.39 -6.58
CA PRO A 154 5.36 -17.16 -5.28
C PRO A 154 6.72 -16.44 -5.38
N LYS A 155 7.53 -16.81 -6.39
CA LYS A 155 8.88 -16.24 -6.61
C LYS A 155 8.89 -14.75 -7.02
N THR A 156 7.84 -14.24 -7.66
CA THR A 156 7.77 -12.87 -8.20
C THR A 156 6.67 -12.03 -7.58
N ARG A 157 5.92 -12.61 -6.64
CA ARG A 157 4.74 -11.98 -6.02
C ARG A 157 5.08 -10.66 -5.34
N GLY A 158 6.16 -10.62 -4.56
CA GLY A 158 6.59 -9.43 -3.86
C GLY A 158 6.85 -8.27 -4.81
N ALA A 159 7.63 -8.51 -5.88
CA ALA A 159 7.91 -7.50 -6.90
C ALA A 159 6.64 -7.03 -7.61
N LEU A 160 5.74 -7.97 -8.00
CA LEU A 160 4.52 -7.63 -8.73
C LEU A 160 3.53 -6.83 -7.89
N VAL A 161 3.35 -7.16 -6.61
CA VAL A 161 2.52 -6.38 -5.68
C VAL A 161 3.13 -4.98 -5.45
N THR A 162 4.46 -4.90 -5.37
CA THR A 162 5.18 -3.62 -5.20
C THR A 162 5.05 -2.69 -6.41
N ILE A 163 4.74 -3.20 -7.61
CA ILE A 163 4.51 -2.36 -8.81
C ILE A 163 3.40 -1.32 -8.56
N SER A 164 2.39 -1.65 -7.79
CA SER A 164 1.34 -0.68 -7.44
C SER A 164 1.92 0.54 -6.72
N GLU A 165 2.88 0.34 -5.82
CA GLU A 165 3.55 1.44 -5.10
C GLU A 165 4.53 2.20 -6.01
N VAL A 166 5.18 1.53 -6.97
CA VAL A 166 5.96 2.21 -8.01
C VAL A 166 5.08 3.20 -8.77
N MET A 167 3.86 2.78 -9.12
CA MET A 167 2.92 3.64 -9.84
C MET A 167 2.40 4.78 -8.97
N VAL A 168 2.23 4.59 -7.65
CA VAL A 168 1.95 5.68 -6.70
C VAL A 168 3.09 6.71 -6.73
N CYS A 169 4.34 6.28 -6.63
CA CYS A 169 5.50 7.18 -6.65
C CYS A 169 5.66 7.89 -7.99
N PHE A 170 5.41 7.18 -9.08
CA PHE A 170 5.45 7.75 -10.42
C PHE A 170 4.32 8.78 -10.63
N GLY A 171 3.11 8.50 -10.14
CA GLY A 171 1.99 9.44 -10.14
C GLY A 171 2.30 10.72 -9.37
N CYS A 172 2.91 10.61 -8.18
CA CYS A 172 3.38 11.76 -7.41
C CYS A 172 4.37 12.62 -8.21
N LEU A 173 5.38 12.00 -8.82
CA LEU A 173 6.38 12.72 -9.61
C LEU A 173 5.77 13.43 -10.82
N VAL A 174 4.92 12.73 -11.58
CA VAL A 174 4.21 13.31 -12.74
C VAL A 174 3.32 14.47 -12.30
N SER A 175 2.64 14.33 -11.17
CA SER A 175 1.78 15.39 -10.61
C SER A 175 2.57 16.67 -10.32
N VAL A 176 3.75 16.58 -9.69
CA VAL A 176 4.60 17.75 -9.42
C VAL A 176 5.06 18.41 -10.72
N VAL A 177 5.49 17.63 -11.71
CA VAL A 177 5.93 18.15 -13.03
C VAL A 177 4.77 18.85 -13.77
N VAL A 178 3.59 18.23 -13.79
CA VAL A 178 2.40 18.81 -14.43
C VAL A 178 1.97 20.08 -13.71
N SER A 179 1.94 20.05 -12.38
CA SER A 179 1.56 21.21 -11.57
C SER A 179 2.50 22.40 -11.78
N SER A 180 3.82 22.15 -11.86
CA SER A 180 4.82 23.17 -12.19
C SER A 180 4.54 23.84 -13.54
N SER A 181 4.18 23.03 -14.53
CA SER A 181 3.94 23.51 -15.91
C SER A 181 2.65 24.31 -16.05
N LEU A 182 1.68 24.10 -15.16
CA LEU A 182 0.35 24.70 -15.19
C LEU A 182 0.16 25.79 -14.15
N GLN A 183 1.08 25.97 -13.22
CA GLN A 183 1.08 27.03 -12.24
C GLN A 183 1.14 28.40 -12.94
N GLY A 184 0.29 29.33 -12.53
CA GLY A 184 0.18 30.66 -13.15
C GLY A 184 -0.62 30.73 -14.47
N LYS A 185 -1.11 29.59 -14.99
CA LYS A 185 -2.02 29.60 -16.15
C LYS A 185 -3.47 29.75 -15.73
N GLU A 186 -4.27 30.38 -16.60
CA GLU A 186 -5.71 30.50 -16.43
C GLU A 186 -6.38 29.15 -16.24
N ASN A 187 -7.20 28.99 -15.20
CA ASN A 187 -7.81 27.72 -14.80
C ASN A 187 -6.78 26.62 -14.55
N GLY A 188 -5.58 26.94 -14.06
CA GLY A 188 -4.48 26.02 -13.90
C GLY A 188 -4.85 24.81 -13.05
N TRP A 189 -5.47 25.00 -11.88
CA TRP A 189 -5.85 23.90 -10.99
C TRP A 189 -6.89 22.94 -11.61
N ARG A 190 -7.84 23.45 -12.45
CA ARG A 190 -8.80 22.59 -13.17
C ARG A 190 -8.09 21.71 -14.18
N LYS A 191 -7.08 22.25 -14.89
CA LYS A 191 -6.27 21.48 -15.84
C LYS A 191 -5.41 20.45 -15.13
N MET A 192 -4.83 20.79 -13.95
CA MET A 192 -4.08 19.84 -13.11
C MET A 192 -4.96 18.67 -12.69
N LEU A 193 -6.16 18.94 -12.15
CA LEU A 193 -7.12 17.90 -11.77
C LEU A 193 -7.70 17.17 -12.98
N GLY A 194 -7.85 17.84 -14.12
CA GLY A 194 -8.34 17.23 -15.37
C GLY A 194 -7.43 16.13 -15.93
N MET A 195 -6.13 16.15 -15.61
CA MET A 195 -5.21 15.09 -16.01
C MET A 195 -5.53 13.73 -15.33
N THR A 196 -6.22 13.75 -14.19
CA THR A 196 -6.66 12.52 -13.51
C THR A 196 -7.77 11.77 -14.25
N LEU A 197 -8.37 12.34 -15.32
CA LEU A 197 -9.41 11.69 -16.12
C LEU A 197 -8.86 10.58 -17.02
N PHE A 198 -7.61 10.71 -17.50
CA PHE A 198 -7.06 9.79 -18.52
C PHE A 198 -6.81 8.37 -17.99
N PRO A 199 -6.12 8.15 -16.85
CA PRO A 199 -5.79 6.79 -16.41
C PRO A 199 -7.02 5.92 -16.09
N PRO A 200 -8.13 6.41 -15.48
CA PRO A 200 -9.32 5.60 -15.26
C PRO A 200 -9.99 5.18 -16.56
N ILE A 201 -9.97 6.04 -17.61
CA ILE A 201 -10.50 5.67 -18.93
C ILE A 201 -9.70 4.52 -19.52
N ILE A 202 -8.37 4.58 -19.46
CA ILE A 202 -7.49 3.49 -19.91
C ILE A 202 -7.79 2.20 -19.13
N GLN A 203 -7.99 2.31 -17.82
CA GLN A 203 -8.30 1.17 -16.96
C GLN A 203 -9.68 0.58 -17.29
N LEU A 204 -10.71 1.40 -17.50
CA LEU A 204 -12.05 0.95 -17.88
C LEU A 204 -12.07 0.24 -19.24
N LEU A 205 -11.24 0.68 -20.19
CA LEU A 205 -11.12 0.05 -21.51
C LEU A 205 -10.25 -1.21 -21.49
N GLY A 206 -9.19 -1.24 -20.68
CA GLY A 206 -8.21 -2.32 -20.65
C GLY A 206 -8.61 -3.48 -19.73
N MET A 207 -9.18 -3.21 -18.57
CA MET A 207 -9.55 -4.25 -17.58
C MET A 207 -10.52 -5.32 -18.11
N PRO A 208 -11.50 -5.01 -18.97
CA PRO A 208 -12.38 -6.03 -19.55
C PRO A 208 -11.62 -7.14 -20.32
N LEU A 209 -10.45 -6.83 -20.87
CA LEU A 209 -9.61 -7.79 -21.61
C LEU A 209 -8.82 -8.74 -20.71
N LEU A 210 -8.72 -8.45 -19.43
CA LEU A 210 -8.00 -9.25 -18.45
C LEU A 210 -8.85 -10.38 -17.88
N PRO A 211 -8.23 -11.52 -17.47
CA PRO A 211 -8.94 -12.61 -16.84
C PRO A 211 -9.34 -12.26 -15.39
N GLU A 212 -10.28 -12.99 -14.83
CA GLU A 212 -10.59 -12.96 -13.40
C GLU A 212 -9.53 -13.74 -12.60
N SER A 213 -9.48 -13.54 -11.29
CA SER A 213 -8.59 -14.32 -10.41
C SER A 213 -8.91 -15.81 -10.47
N PRO A 214 -7.91 -16.69 -10.73
CA PRO A 214 -8.15 -18.13 -10.73
C PRO A 214 -8.55 -18.65 -9.35
N ARG A 215 -8.02 -18.08 -8.26
CA ARG A 215 -8.38 -18.46 -6.89
C ARG A 215 -9.83 -18.10 -6.57
N TRP A 216 -10.27 -16.91 -6.95
CA TRP A 216 -11.67 -16.52 -6.80
C TRP A 216 -12.61 -17.38 -7.64
N LEU A 217 -12.23 -17.75 -8.87
CA LEU A 217 -13.02 -18.64 -9.70
C LEU A 217 -13.18 -20.02 -9.06
N ILE A 218 -12.13 -20.57 -8.44
CA ILE A 218 -12.18 -21.85 -7.72
C ILE A 218 -13.10 -21.74 -6.51
N SER A 219 -13.01 -20.66 -5.73
CA SER A 219 -13.87 -20.44 -4.56
C SER A 219 -15.37 -20.31 -4.91
N LYS A 220 -15.66 -19.91 -6.18
CA LYS A 220 -17.03 -19.89 -6.73
C LYS A 220 -17.41 -21.17 -7.49
N TYR A 221 -16.63 -22.25 -7.37
CA TYR A 221 -16.81 -23.53 -8.09
C TYR A 221 -16.79 -23.43 -9.62
N ARG A 222 -16.23 -22.33 -10.18
CA ARG A 222 -16.06 -22.09 -11.64
C ARG A 222 -14.76 -22.70 -12.13
N THR A 223 -14.54 -23.98 -11.86
CA THR A 223 -13.25 -24.68 -12.10
C THR A 223 -12.82 -24.72 -13.56
N LYS A 224 -13.77 -24.80 -14.51
CA LYS A 224 -13.47 -24.77 -15.96
C LYS A 224 -12.83 -23.46 -16.37
N GLU A 225 -13.36 -22.34 -15.88
CA GLU A 225 -12.83 -21.02 -16.16
C GLU A 225 -11.50 -20.78 -15.45
N ALA A 226 -11.37 -21.26 -14.21
CA ALA A 226 -10.11 -21.22 -13.47
C ALA A 226 -8.99 -21.97 -14.23
N SER A 227 -9.28 -23.16 -14.76
CA SER A 227 -8.33 -23.93 -15.60
C SER A 227 -7.92 -23.14 -16.84
N ALA A 228 -8.86 -22.54 -17.55
CA ALA A 228 -8.56 -21.73 -18.73
C ALA A 228 -7.68 -20.51 -18.41
N VAL A 229 -7.91 -19.87 -17.25
CA VAL A 229 -7.08 -18.75 -16.79
C VAL A 229 -5.67 -19.22 -16.41
N LEU A 230 -5.55 -20.33 -15.66
CA LEU A 230 -4.25 -20.89 -15.27
C LEU A 230 -3.41 -21.25 -16.50
N LYS A 231 -4.00 -21.89 -17.52
CA LYS A 231 -3.33 -22.15 -18.81
C LYS A 231 -2.87 -20.86 -19.50
N ARG A 232 -3.69 -19.82 -19.48
CA ARG A 232 -3.33 -18.49 -20.03
C ARG A 232 -2.18 -17.85 -19.26
N LEU A 233 -2.05 -18.14 -17.96
CA LEU A 233 -0.94 -17.71 -17.10
C LEU A 233 0.31 -18.60 -17.20
N LEU A 234 0.37 -19.50 -18.20
CA LEU A 234 1.47 -20.42 -18.49
C LEU A 234 1.70 -21.52 -17.46
N TYR A 235 0.67 -21.94 -16.76
CA TYR A 235 0.74 -23.19 -15.99
C TYR A 235 0.49 -24.38 -16.92
N SER A 236 1.21 -25.49 -16.67
CA SER A 236 0.92 -26.75 -17.37
C SER A 236 -0.46 -27.28 -17.00
N ASP A 237 -1.02 -28.17 -17.82
CA ASP A 237 -2.33 -28.75 -17.53
C ASP A 237 -2.33 -29.52 -16.21
N ASP A 238 -1.25 -30.27 -15.92
CA ASP A 238 -1.09 -31.00 -14.67
C ASP A 238 -0.96 -30.08 -13.47
N ALA A 239 -0.14 -29.02 -13.57
CA ALA A 239 -0.03 -28.02 -12.50
C ALA A 239 -1.36 -27.27 -12.26
N SER A 240 -2.10 -26.96 -13.33
CA SER A 240 -3.43 -26.34 -13.23
C SER A 240 -4.42 -27.24 -12.49
N GLN A 241 -4.44 -28.53 -12.78
CA GLN A 241 -5.30 -29.49 -12.09
C GLN A 241 -4.88 -29.69 -10.62
N GLN A 242 -3.59 -29.77 -10.34
CA GLN A 242 -3.08 -29.87 -8.96
C GLN A 242 -3.48 -28.65 -8.12
N ILE A 243 -3.34 -27.44 -8.66
CA ILE A 243 -3.76 -26.20 -7.98
C ILE A 243 -5.26 -26.23 -7.70
N ILE A 244 -6.08 -26.63 -8.67
CA ILE A 244 -7.54 -26.70 -8.50
C ILE A 244 -7.89 -27.73 -7.43
N GLN A 245 -7.33 -28.93 -7.50
CA GLN A 245 -7.59 -30.01 -6.53
C GLN A 245 -7.13 -29.62 -5.12
N ALA A 246 -5.95 -29.02 -4.98
CA ALA A 246 -5.45 -28.56 -3.69
C ALA A 246 -6.43 -27.55 -3.03
N HIS A 247 -6.97 -26.59 -3.80
CA HIS A 247 -7.93 -25.63 -3.28
C HIS A 247 -9.30 -26.26 -2.97
N LEU A 248 -9.77 -27.20 -3.79
CA LEU A 248 -11.04 -27.91 -3.52
C LEU A 248 -10.95 -28.82 -2.29
N ASN A 249 -9.79 -29.47 -2.07
CA ASN A 249 -9.56 -30.34 -0.92
C ASN A 249 -9.49 -29.56 0.41
N VAL A 250 -9.05 -28.30 0.40
CA VAL A 250 -9.06 -27.42 1.58
C VAL A 250 -10.46 -26.96 1.94
N GLY A 251 -11.46 -27.21 1.06
CA GLY A 251 -12.87 -26.92 1.36
C GLY A 251 -13.14 -25.43 1.47
N THR A 252 -12.65 -24.62 0.52
CA THR A 252 -12.91 -23.19 0.44
C THR A 252 -14.39 -22.93 0.15
N PHE A 253 -15.21 -23.03 1.18
CA PHE A 253 -16.62 -22.66 1.10
C PHE A 253 -16.73 -21.14 0.95
N HIS A 254 -17.51 -20.72 -0.04
CA HIS A 254 -17.88 -19.31 -0.18
C HIS A 254 -18.75 -18.91 1.02
N GLN A 255 -18.12 -18.30 1.99
CA GLN A 255 -18.81 -17.87 3.20
C GLN A 255 -19.47 -16.52 2.96
N SER A 256 -20.70 -16.38 3.45
CA SER A 256 -21.37 -15.07 3.54
C SER A 256 -20.49 -14.11 4.35
N PHE A 257 -20.49 -12.82 4.03
CA PHE A 257 -19.80 -11.78 4.83
C PHE A 257 -20.07 -11.93 6.34
N LEU A 258 -21.31 -12.25 6.72
CA LEU A 258 -21.66 -12.49 8.12
C LEU A 258 -20.96 -13.73 8.71
N HIS A 259 -20.79 -14.77 7.91
CA HIS A 259 -20.05 -15.97 8.33
C HIS A 259 -18.57 -15.66 8.46
N ALA A 260 -17.97 -14.91 7.51
CA ALA A 260 -16.61 -14.44 7.61
C ALA A 260 -16.40 -13.61 8.89
N MET A 261 -17.30 -12.70 9.22
CA MET A 261 -17.25 -11.96 10.47
C MET A 261 -17.41 -12.86 11.71
N SER A 262 -18.24 -13.91 11.67
CA SER A 262 -18.34 -14.86 12.77
C SER A 262 -17.06 -15.69 12.93
N GLU A 263 -16.42 -16.11 11.84
CA GLU A 263 -15.12 -16.82 11.90
C GLU A 263 -13.98 -15.94 12.40
N LEU A 264 -13.96 -14.65 12.04
CA LEU A 264 -13.01 -13.71 12.61
C LEU A 264 -13.07 -13.68 14.16
N VAL A 265 -14.26 -13.91 14.71
CA VAL A 265 -14.46 -14.00 16.18
C VAL A 265 -14.15 -15.40 16.70
N THR A 266 -14.53 -16.45 15.98
CA THR A 266 -14.50 -17.85 16.46
C THR A 266 -13.18 -18.57 16.11
N ASP A 267 -12.60 -18.33 14.94
CA ASP A 267 -11.31 -18.93 14.55
C ASP A 267 -10.14 -18.12 15.10
N GLU A 268 -9.45 -18.71 16.05
CA GLU A 268 -8.31 -18.08 16.74
C GLU A 268 -7.16 -17.78 15.77
N LEU A 269 -6.91 -18.64 14.79
CA LEU A 269 -5.80 -18.49 13.85
C LEU A 269 -6.04 -17.32 12.88
N THR A 270 -7.22 -17.24 12.29
CA THR A 270 -7.64 -16.13 11.41
C THR A 270 -7.61 -14.81 12.18
N ARG A 271 -8.13 -14.79 13.40
CA ARG A 271 -8.09 -13.61 14.26
C ARG A 271 -6.67 -13.13 14.55
N LYS A 272 -5.74 -14.05 14.89
CA LYS A 272 -4.32 -13.72 15.12
C LYS A 272 -3.68 -13.08 13.88
N ARG A 273 -3.95 -13.61 12.68
CA ARG A 273 -3.41 -13.06 11.42
C ARG A 273 -3.96 -11.68 11.10
N VAL A 274 -5.27 -11.47 11.26
CA VAL A 274 -5.88 -10.16 11.02
C VAL A 274 -5.37 -9.13 12.03
N ILE A 275 -5.30 -9.48 13.32
CA ILE A 275 -4.73 -8.61 14.36
C ILE A 275 -3.27 -8.27 14.02
N PHE A 276 -2.49 -9.25 13.55
CA PHE A 276 -1.11 -9.01 13.12
C PHE A 276 -1.05 -7.98 11.98
N CYS A 277 -1.89 -8.12 10.94
CA CYS A 277 -1.92 -7.19 9.80
C CYS A 277 -2.37 -5.77 10.22
N VAL A 278 -3.35 -5.66 11.11
CA VAL A 278 -3.77 -4.37 11.67
C VAL A 278 -2.65 -3.77 12.54
N THR A 279 -1.92 -4.60 13.31
CA THR A 279 -0.80 -4.13 14.14
C THR A 279 0.38 -3.65 13.30
N ILE A 280 0.73 -4.35 12.20
CA ILE A 280 1.80 -3.90 11.31
C ILE A 280 1.44 -2.57 10.63
N ALA A 281 0.16 -2.37 10.25
CA ALA A 281 -0.33 -1.08 9.75
C ALA A 281 -0.20 0.02 10.81
N PHE A 282 -0.53 -0.29 12.07
CA PHE A 282 -0.35 0.64 13.18
C PHE A 282 1.13 0.99 13.41
N CYS A 283 2.03 0.01 13.38
CA CYS A 283 3.47 0.24 13.45
C CYS A 283 3.98 1.13 12.32
N HIS A 284 3.45 0.98 11.10
CA HIS A 284 3.75 1.89 9.98
C HIS A 284 3.34 3.34 10.30
N ILE A 285 2.14 3.54 10.85
CA ILE A 285 1.65 4.88 11.21
C ILE A 285 2.55 5.54 12.26
N LEU A 286 3.05 4.79 13.24
CA LEU A 286 3.95 5.27 14.28
C LEU A 286 5.28 5.83 13.73
N THR A 287 5.69 5.43 12.52
CA THR A 287 6.87 6.03 11.86
C THR A 287 6.61 7.44 11.33
N ALA A 288 5.39 7.94 11.38
CA ALA A 288 4.94 9.24 10.83
C ALA A 288 5.31 9.48 9.36
N ALA A 289 5.65 8.43 8.60
CA ALA A 289 6.20 8.57 7.25
C ALA A 289 5.27 9.33 6.28
N ASN A 290 3.95 9.07 6.34
CA ASN A 290 2.99 9.80 5.55
C ASN A 290 2.95 11.29 5.91
N ALA A 291 2.97 11.61 7.20
CA ALA A 291 2.96 12.98 7.66
C ALA A 291 4.25 13.72 7.25
N MET A 292 5.39 13.05 7.32
CA MET A 292 6.68 13.58 6.83
C MET A 292 6.64 13.93 5.34
N LEU A 293 5.93 13.13 4.53
CA LEU A 293 5.73 13.43 3.12
C LEU A 293 4.83 14.66 2.91
N TYR A 294 3.67 14.69 3.57
CA TYR A 294 2.71 15.80 3.42
C TYR A 294 3.27 17.12 3.90
N TYR A 295 4.06 17.11 4.97
CA TYR A 295 4.66 18.31 5.56
C TYR A 295 6.13 18.49 5.16
N SER A 296 6.59 17.81 4.10
CA SER A 296 7.98 17.94 3.63
C SER A 296 8.36 19.37 3.29
N SER A 297 7.47 20.13 2.62
CA SER A 297 7.67 21.55 2.32
C SER A 297 7.79 22.40 3.58
N TYR A 298 6.90 22.18 4.57
CA TYR A 298 6.96 22.87 5.85
C TYR A 298 8.26 22.58 6.61
N ILE A 299 8.69 21.33 6.65
CA ILE A 299 9.94 20.90 7.30
C ILE A 299 11.16 21.55 6.61
N LEU A 300 11.14 21.62 5.27
CA LEU A 300 12.20 22.26 4.50
C LEU A 300 12.23 23.79 4.71
N GLU A 301 11.07 24.44 4.81
CA GLU A 301 10.98 25.88 5.14
C GLU A 301 11.47 26.15 6.55
N GLU A 302 11.08 25.34 7.54
CA GLU A 302 11.50 25.50 8.93
C GLU A 302 13.01 25.28 9.10
N LEU A 303 13.61 24.31 8.37
CA LEU A 303 15.06 24.13 8.30
C LEU A 303 15.78 25.38 7.76
N GLN A 304 15.12 26.17 6.90
CA GLN A 304 15.70 27.34 6.24
C GLN A 304 15.31 28.68 6.89
N ALA A 305 14.57 28.68 7.99
CA ALA A 305 14.03 29.88 8.65
C ALA A 305 15.10 30.93 9.06
N GLY A 306 16.39 30.68 8.81
CA GLY A 306 17.49 31.63 9.02
C GLY A 306 18.16 32.19 7.77
N ASN A 307 17.75 31.78 6.55
CA ASN A 307 18.44 32.13 5.30
C ASN A 307 17.69 33.14 4.45
N SER A 308 18.42 34.16 3.97
CA SER A 308 17.91 35.27 3.13
C SER A 308 17.64 34.90 1.66
N HIS A 309 17.87 33.65 1.24
CA HIS A 309 17.66 33.19 -0.13
C HIS A 309 16.75 31.96 -0.15
N PRO A 310 15.42 32.13 -0.31
CA PRO A 310 14.54 31.01 -0.54
C PRO A 310 14.88 30.38 -1.91
N VAL A 311 15.53 29.23 -1.92
CA VAL A 311 15.56 28.39 -3.12
C VAL A 311 14.10 27.97 -3.38
N SER A 312 13.61 28.21 -4.59
CA SER A 312 12.23 27.95 -4.97
C SER A 312 11.78 26.55 -4.49
N GLY A 313 10.72 26.48 -3.67
CA GLY A 313 10.26 25.24 -3.05
C GLY A 313 10.02 24.09 -4.02
N LEU A 314 9.61 24.40 -5.24
CA LEU A 314 9.29 23.45 -6.30
C LEU A 314 10.45 22.53 -6.70
N SER A 315 11.70 23.02 -6.68
CA SER A 315 12.89 22.18 -7.00
C SER A 315 13.13 21.12 -5.93
N LYS A 316 12.80 21.40 -4.67
CA LYS A 316 13.00 20.48 -3.53
C LYS A 316 11.95 19.38 -3.48
N GLU A 317 10.73 19.69 -3.84
CA GLU A 317 9.65 18.70 -3.96
C GLU A 317 9.91 17.68 -5.08
N ILE A 318 10.58 18.09 -6.16
CA ILE A 318 11.04 17.16 -7.20
C ILE A 318 12.02 16.15 -6.63
N TRP A 319 12.97 16.56 -5.78
CA TRP A 319 13.92 15.66 -5.12
C TRP A 319 13.25 14.70 -4.14
N VAL A 320 12.21 15.13 -3.41
CA VAL A 320 11.36 14.25 -2.61
C VAL A 320 10.70 13.18 -3.50
N GLY A 321 10.14 13.58 -4.64
CA GLY A 321 9.55 12.64 -5.62
C GLY A 321 10.57 11.67 -6.20
N ILE A 322 11.78 12.13 -6.52
CA ILE A 322 12.89 11.29 -7.01
C ILE A 322 13.33 10.30 -5.94
N ALA A 323 13.53 10.74 -4.69
CA ALA A 323 13.91 9.87 -3.59
C ALA A 323 12.85 8.78 -3.33
N LYS A 324 11.57 9.15 -3.41
CA LYS A 324 10.43 8.23 -3.29
C LYS A 324 10.47 7.17 -4.38
N LEU A 325 10.60 7.58 -5.64
CA LEU A 325 10.65 6.66 -6.78
C LEU A 325 11.89 5.76 -6.74
N ALA A 326 13.06 6.32 -6.41
CA ALA A 326 14.30 5.55 -6.28
C ALA A 326 14.20 4.49 -5.18
N GLY A 327 13.60 4.84 -4.02
CA GLY A 327 13.39 3.90 -2.92
C GLY A 327 12.54 2.71 -3.33
N VAL A 328 11.37 2.95 -3.94
CA VAL A 328 10.46 1.87 -4.34
C VAL A 328 11.01 1.03 -5.50
N CYS A 329 11.71 1.63 -6.47
CA CYS A 329 12.37 0.88 -7.54
C CYS A 329 13.48 -0.02 -6.97
N SER A 330 14.23 0.46 -5.98
CA SER A 330 15.20 -0.37 -5.24
C SER A 330 14.51 -1.51 -4.49
N ALA A 331 13.35 -1.26 -3.85
CA ALA A 331 12.57 -2.31 -3.20
C ALA A 331 12.16 -3.42 -4.18
N VAL A 332 11.62 -3.08 -5.36
CA VAL A 332 11.25 -4.06 -6.41
C VAL A 332 12.44 -4.93 -6.81
N ALA A 333 13.62 -4.33 -6.94
CA ALA A 333 14.82 -5.06 -7.39
C ALA A 333 15.33 -6.06 -6.35
N VAL A 334 15.09 -5.83 -5.05
CA VAL A 334 15.73 -6.59 -3.97
C VAL A 334 14.76 -7.39 -3.10
N VAL A 335 13.45 -7.08 -3.11
CA VAL A 335 12.45 -7.66 -2.20
C VAL A 335 12.37 -9.20 -2.26
N ASP A 336 12.48 -9.76 -3.45
CA ASP A 336 12.40 -11.21 -3.65
C ASP A 336 13.76 -11.92 -3.46
N ARG A 337 14.86 -11.15 -3.32
CA ARG A 337 16.21 -11.68 -3.08
C ARG A 337 16.62 -11.59 -1.61
N ILE A 338 16.41 -10.43 -1.00
CA ILE A 338 16.81 -10.15 0.39
C ILE A 338 15.76 -10.67 1.37
N GLY A 339 14.48 -10.64 0.97
CA GLY A 339 13.35 -11.00 1.82
C GLY A 339 12.65 -9.77 2.40
N ARG A 340 11.45 -10.01 2.96
CA ARG A 340 10.56 -8.95 3.46
C ARG A 340 11.04 -8.41 4.80
N ARG A 341 11.35 -9.32 5.73
CA ARG A 341 11.76 -8.97 7.09
C ARG A 341 13.09 -8.20 7.16
N PRO A 342 14.19 -8.65 6.52
CA PRO A 342 15.45 -7.91 6.53
C PRO A 342 15.31 -6.51 5.93
N LEU A 343 14.52 -6.38 4.85
CA LEU A 343 14.33 -5.10 4.19
C LEU A 343 13.51 -4.12 5.06
N LEU A 344 12.49 -4.62 5.78
CA LEU A 344 11.77 -3.84 6.80
C LEU A 344 12.71 -3.39 7.92
N LEU A 345 13.58 -4.27 8.42
CA LEU A 345 14.54 -3.93 9.48
C LEU A 345 15.53 -2.85 9.02
N ILE A 346 16.11 -2.98 7.82
CA ILE A 346 17.04 -1.99 7.26
C ILE A 346 16.34 -0.63 7.12
N GLY A 347 15.17 -0.59 6.48
CA GLY A 347 14.45 0.66 6.26
C GLY A 347 14.00 1.31 7.56
N THR A 348 13.45 0.54 8.50
CA THR A 348 13.02 1.08 9.80
C THR A 348 14.21 1.62 10.60
N SER A 349 15.36 0.97 10.54
CA SER A 349 16.59 1.45 11.20
C SER A 349 17.07 2.77 10.59
N LEU A 350 17.06 2.89 9.27
CA LEU A 350 17.40 4.15 8.59
C LEU A 350 16.42 5.27 8.94
N MET A 351 15.12 4.98 8.99
CA MET A 351 14.10 5.95 9.39
C MET A 351 14.27 6.41 10.85
N LEU A 352 14.60 5.48 11.76
CA LEU A 352 14.89 5.78 13.15
C LEU A 352 16.08 6.71 13.29
N ILE A 353 17.19 6.41 12.61
CA ILE A 353 18.39 7.25 12.58
C ILE A 353 18.05 8.63 12.02
N SER A 354 17.25 8.69 10.95
CA SER A 354 16.82 9.94 10.34
C SER A 354 15.99 10.81 11.29
N HIS A 355 15.05 10.23 12.03
CA HIS A 355 14.29 10.97 13.04
C HIS A 355 15.20 11.55 14.13
N PHE A 356 16.18 10.77 14.59
CA PHE A 356 17.15 11.25 15.57
C PHE A 356 18.02 12.40 15.01
N ILE A 357 18.47 12.29 13.77
CA ILE A 357 19.21 13.37 13.09
C ILE A 357 18.37 14.64 13.00
N PHE A 358 17.08 14.54 12.64
CA PHE A 358 16.18 15.70 12.64
C PHE A 358 16.08 16.35 14.02
N ALA A 359 15.91 15.56 15.09
CA ALA A 359 15.88 16.09 16.45
C ALA A 359 17.14 16.91 16.76
N VAL A 360 18.32 16.39 16.44
CA VAL A 360 19.60 17.08 16.64
C VAL A 360 19.70 18.31 15.76
N CYS A 361 19.33 18.26 14.49
CA CYS A 361 19.35 19.40 13.57
C CYS A 361 18.48 20.56 14.08
N PHE A 362 17.23 20.30 14.48
CA PHE A 362 16.33 21.33 14.96
C PHE A 362 16.78 21.90 16.32
N TRP A 363 17.33 21.10 17.22
CA TRP A 363 17.92 21.63 18.46
C TRP A 363 19.15 22.51 18.18
N THR A 364 20.00 22.12 17.25
CA THR A 364 21.17 22.94 16.89
C THR A 364 20.74 24.24 16.24
N LEU A 365 19.79 24.20 15.28
CA LEU A 365 19.30 25.38 14.58
C LEU A 365 18.56 26.35 15.52
N SER A 366 17.92 25.86 16.60
CA SER A 366 17.30 26.71 17.61
C SER A 366 18.31 27.53 18.42
N THR A 367 19.57 27.13 18.46
CA THR A 367 20.63 27.81 19.20
C THR A 367 21.60 28.57 18.28
N THR A 368 21.97 27.98 17.17
CA THR A 368 22.96 28.56 16.23
C THR A 368 22.54 28.29 14.78
N PRO A 369 22.26 29.31 13.98
CA PRO A 369 22.03 29.14 12.54
C PRO A 369 23.30 28.58 11.88
N SER A 370 23.15 27.52 11.07
CA SER A 370 24.28 26.87 10.39
C SER A 370 23.83 26.26 9.06
N ASP A 371 24.41 26.73 7.97
CA ASP A 371 24.13 26.23 6.62
C ASP A 371 24.47 24.74 6.48
N VAL A 372 25.49 24.26 7.20
CA VAL A 372 25.88 22.85 7.22
C VAL A 372 24.75 21.99 7.84
N VAL A 373 24.20 22.42 8.99
CA VAL A 373 23.12 21.71 9.66
C VAL A 373 21.84 21.71 8.81
N GLN A 374 21.53 22.84 8.15
CA GLN A 374 20.42 22.92 7.20
C GLN A 374 20.58 21.93 6.05
N THR A 375 21.76 21.89 5.44
CA THR A 375 22.07 20.95 4.35
C THR A 375 21.97 19.49 4.81
N ILE A 376 22.46 19.18 6.01
CA ILE A 376 22.31 17.84 6.61
C ILE A 376 20.83 17.49 6.79
N GLY A 377 20.02 18.40 7.33
CA GLY A 377 18.59 18.19 7.51
C GLY A 377 17.84 17.96 6.19
N GLU A 378 18.18 18.70 5.15
CA GLU A 378 17.59 18.56 3.82
C GLU A 378 17.91 17.18 3.20
N TRP A 379 19.19 16.77 3.18
CA TRP A 379 19.57 15.45 2.70
C TRP A 379 19.01 14.31 3.55
N ASN A 380 18.88 14.54 4.85
CA ASN A 380 18.27 13.58 5.76
C ASN A 380 16.79 13.35 5.43
N LEU A 381 16.04 14.39 5.00
CA LEU A 381 14.66 14.22 4.53
C LEU A 381 14.58 13.28 3.32
N TYR A 382 15.44 13.49 2.33
CA TYR A 382 15.48 12.62 1.15
C TYR A 382 15.86 11.19 1.51
N THR A 383 16.79 11.01 2.44
CA THR A 383 17.20 9.69 2.97
C THR A 383 16.04 9.00 3.69
N PHE A 384 15.30 9.74 4.52
CA PHE A 384 14.11 9.23 5.21
C PHE A 384 13.04 8.76 4.22
N ILE A 385 12.71 9.59 3.23
CA ILE A 385 11.72 9.26 2.19
C ILE A 385 12.16 8.05 1.35
N PHE A 386 13.45 7.98 1.00
CA PHE A 386 14.02 6.82 0.33
C PHE A 386 13.87 5.54 1.17
N ALA A 387 14.27 5.58 2.46
CA ALA A 387 14.21 4.45 3.37
C ALA A 387 12.77 3.95 3.60
N TRP A 388 11.82 4.87 3.72
CA TRP A 388 10.40 4.54 3.81
C TRP A 388 9.91 3.80 2.56
N ASN A 389 10.20 4.32 1.36
CA ASN A 389 9.77 3.71 0.11
C ASN A 389 10.57 2.45 -0.27
N LEU A 390 11.76 2.25 0.29
CA LEU A 390 12.51 0.99 0.21
C LEU A 390 11.83 -0.12 1.05
N SER A 391 11.12 0.23 2.12
CA SER A 391 10.64 -0.72 3.12
C SER A 391 9.13 -0.66 3.36
N TRP A 392 8.68 0.20 4.27
CA TRP A 392 7.29 0.19 4.76
C TRP A 392 6.24 0.45 3.70
N ALA A 393 6.48 1.39 2.77
CA ALA A 393 5.50 1.76 1.76
C ALA A 393 5.04 0.56 0.92
N PRO A 394 5.93 -0.27 0.33
CA PRO A 394 5.53 -1.46 -0.39
C PRO A 394 5.34 -2.70 0.48
N LEU A 395 6.24 -2.95 1.46
CA LEU A 395 6.34 -4.25 2.11
C LEU A 395 5.22 -4.54 3.09
N MET A 396 4.63 -3.53 3.72
CA MET A 396 3.48 -3.74 4.58
C MET A 396 2.35 -4.43 3.81
N TRP A 397 2.05 -3.98 2.60
CA TRP A 397 1.01 -4.55 1.76
C TRP A 397 1.35 -5.97 1.28
N VAL A 398 2.62 -6.20 0.91
CA VAL A 398 3.12 -7.52 0.51
C VAL A 398 2.95 -8.50 1.66
N VAL A 399 3.50 -8.19 2.83
CA VAL A 399 3.44 -9.06 4.03
C VAL A 399 2.01 -9.35 4.43
N CYS A 400 1.14 -8.33 4.50
CA CYS A 400 -0.26 -8.53 4.85
C CYS A 400 -1.00 -9.40 3.83
N SER A 401 -0.78 -9.21 2.53
CA SER A 401 -1.41 -10.01 1.48
C SER A 401 -0.91 -11.47 1.46
N GLU A 402 0.29 -11.73 1.95
CA GLU A 402 0.87 -13.08 2.04
C GLU A 402 0.43 -13.82 3.31
N ILE A 403 0.21 -13.11 4.42
CA ILE A 403 -0.16 -13.72 5.71
C ILE A 403 -1.66 -14.04 5.78
N LEU A 404 -2.52 -13.21 5.18
CA LEU A 404 -3.97 -13.38 5.27
C LEU A 404 -4.43 -14.64 4.52
N PRO A 405 -5.34 -15.46 5.11
CA PRO A 405 -5.91 -16.62 4.44
C PRO A 405 -6.68 -16.21 3.17
N ASP A 406 -6.75 -17.09 2.17
CA ASP A 406 -7.40 -16.82 0.90
C ASP A 406 -8.86 -16.34 1.06
N GLU A 407 -9.57 -16.95 2.02
CA GLU A 407 -10.98 -16.67 2.32
C GLU A 407 -11.21 -15.28 2.90
N PHE A 408 -10.24 -14.77 3.68
CA PHE A 408 -10.32 -13.50 4.40
C PHE A 408 -9.41 -12.41 3.82
N ARG A 409 -8.65 -12.72 2.77
CA ARG A 409 -7.60 -11.80 2.27
C ARG A 409 -8.15 -10.43 1.93
N SER A 410 -9.25 -10.35 1.18
CA SER A 410 -9.82 -9.06 0.78
C SER A 410 -10.39 -8.29 1.97
N ILE A 411 -11.10 -8.97 2.87
CA ILE A 411 -11.66 -8.35 4.07
C ILE A 411 -10.54 -7.93 5.02
N GLY A 412 -9.57 -8.81 5.26
CA GLY A 412 -8.42 -8.53 6.11
C GLY A 412 -7.55 -7.39 5.57
N MET A 413 -7.34 -7.35 4.25
CA MET A 413 -6.69 -6.20 3.61
C MET A 413 -7.52 -4.94 3.75
N GLY A 414 -8.84 -5.00 3.58
CA GLY A 414 -9.73 -3.87 3.81
C GLY A 414 -9.62 -3.28 5.21
N LEU A 415 -9.57 -4.13 6.24
CA LEU A 415 -9.35 -3.71 7.64
C LEU A 415 -7.96 -3.09 7.84
N THR A 416 -6.94 -3.68 7.24
CA THR A 416 -5.55 -3.19 7.30
C THR A 416 -5.43 -1.81 6.66
N PHE A 417 -5.99 -1.61 5.46
CA PHE A 417 -6.04 -0.32 4.77
C PHE A 417 -6.90 0.69 5.54
N GLY A 418 -8.04 0.25 6.11
CA GLY A 418 -8.88 1.10 6.95
C GLY A 418 -8.14 1.65 8.16
N MET A 419 -7.40 0.80 8.87
CA MET A 419 -6.53 1.21 9.97
C MET A 419 -5.44 2.18 9.52
N PHE A 420 -4.78 1.89 8.39
CA PHE A 420 -3.77 2.76 7.81
C PHE A 420 -4.31 4.16 7.48
N TRP A 421 -5.46 4.27 6.82
CA TRP A 421 -6.07 5.55 6.48
C TRP A 421 -6.52 6.33 7.70
N LEU A 422 -7.17 5.64 8.66
CA LEU A 422 -7.61 6.26 9.91
C LEU A 422 -6.44 6.80 10.71
N GLY A 423 -5.40 5.99 10.90
CA GLY A 423 -4.22 6.40 11.64
C GLY A 423 -3.41 7.49 10.91
N SER A 424 -3.32 7.41 9.57
CA SER A 424 -2.68 8.46 8.78
C SER A 424 -3.42 9.79 8.91
N ALA A 425 -4.76 9.77 8.90
CA ALA A 425 -5.56 10.96 9.13
C ALA A 425 -5.29 11.58 10.51
N LEU A 426 -5.24 10.74 11.56
CA LEU A 426 -4.95 11.19 12.92
C LEU A 426 -3.55 11.81 13.05
N VAL A 427 -2.52 11.15 12.52
CA VAL A 427 -1.14 11.67 12.59
C VAL A 427 -1.01 12.96 11.79
N ASN A 428 -1.56 13.01 10.57
CA ASN A 428 -1.54 14.24 9.77
C ASN A 428 -2.25 15.41 10.46
N GLN A 429 -3.37 15.17 11.14
CA GLN A 429 -4.11 16.20 11.86
C GLN A 429 -3.37 16.69 13.12
N THR A 430 -2.54 15.84 13.73
CA THR A 430 -1.89 16.14 15.01
C THR A 430 -0.44 16.60 14.87
N LEU A 431 0.25 16.30 13.78
CA LEU A 431 1.70 16.53 13.63
C LEU A 431 2.09 17.99 13.92
N LEU A 432 1.44 18.96 13.27
CA LEU A 432 1.75 20.38 13.48
C LEU A 432 1.44 20.83 14.91
N SER A 433 0.35 20.33 15.50
CA SER A 433 0.02 20.60 16.90
C SER A 433 1.11 20.07 17.84
N VAL A 434 1.67 18.89 17.54
CA VAL A 434 2.80 18.32 18.29
C VAL A 434 4.05 19.18 18.11
N PHE A 435 4.36 19.65 16.90
CA PHE A 435 5.48 20.56 16.64
C PHE A 435 5.33 21.87 17.44
N HIS A 436 4.14 22.46 17.46
CA HIS A 436 3.90 23.69 18.21
C HIS A 436 3.90 23.50 19.73
N ALA A 437 3.39 22.36 20.23
CA ALA A 437 3.28 22.10 21.66
C ALA A 437 4.61 21.73 22.32
N PHE A 438 5.42 20.91 21.64
CA PHE A 438 6.65 20.34 22.19
C PHE A 438 7.93 20.94 21.58
N GLY A 439 7.81 21.70 20.49
CA GLY A 439 8.92 22.12 19.65
C GLY A 439 9.34 21.01 18.68
N THR A 440 9.78 21.40 17.49
CA THR A 440 10.06 20.48 16.36
C THR A 440 11.12 19.42 16.71
N GLY A 441 12.21 19.80 17.41
CA GLY A 441 13.25 18.87 17.84
C GLY A 441 12.73 17.78 18.80
N ASN A 442 11.93 18.15 19.81
CA ASN A 442 11.37 17.18 20.76
C ASN A 442 10.30 16.29 20.10
N ALA A 443 9.54 16.83 19.15
CA ALA A 443 8.58 16.05 18.38
C ALA A 443 9.29 14.96 17.55
N PHE A 444 10.43 15.27 16.92
CA PHE A 444 11.22 14.25 16.23
C PHE A 444 11.81 13.21 17.18
N LEU A 445 12.18 13.58 18.42
CA LEU A 445 12.59 12.61 19.43
C LEU A 445 11.43 11.68 19.83
N LEU A 446 10.21 12.19 19.96
CA LEU A 446 9.02 11.36 20.16
C LEU A 446 8.85 10.35 19.02
N TYR A 447 8.93 10.80 17.74
CA TYR A 447 8.84 9.88 16.61
C TYR A 447 10.02 8.91 16.52
N THR A 448 11.22 9.27 17.01
CA THR A 448 12.34 8.33 17.18
C THR A 448 11.95 7.19 18.12
N THR A 449 11.36 7.48 19.29
CA THR A 449 10.94 6.44 20.23
C THR A 449 9.81 5.57 19.69
N LEU A 450 8.84 6.15 18.99
CA LEU A 450 7.75 5.39 18.35
C LEU A 450 8.27 4.48 17.21
N THR A 451 9.20 4.98 16.40
CA THR A 451 9.85 4.19 15.35
C THR A 451 10.71 3.06 15.93
N ALA A 452 11.36 3.28 17.09
CA ALA A 452 12.05 2.21 17.81
C ALA A 452 11.09 1.09 18.26
N GLY A 453 9.90 1.44 18.73
CA GLY A 453 8.84 0.48 19.01
C GLY A 453 8.44 -0.34 17.78
N SER A 454 8.29 0.31 16.63
CA SER A 454 8.01 -0.36 15.35
C SER A 454 9.16 -1.27 14.93
N LEU A 455 10.42 -0.86 15.12
CA LEU A 455 11.60 -1.68 14.85
C LEU A 455 11.62 -2.94 15.74
N CYS A 456 11.33 -2.80 17.03
CA CYS A 456 11.21 -3.94 17.96
C CYS A 456 10.10 -4.90 17.51
N PHE A 457 8.94 -4.38 17.10
CA PHE A 457 7.85 -5.21 16.57
C PHE A 457 8.29 -5.99 15.34
N VAL A 458 8.94 -5.35 14.36
CA VAL A 458 9.46 -6.02 13.16
C VAL A 458 10.47 -7.09 13.53
N PHE A 459 11.38 -6.79 14.44
CA PHE A 459 12.43 -7.72 14.86
C PHE A 459 11.88 -8.98 15.53
N PHE A 460 10.89 -8.86 16.42
CA PHE A 460 10.41 -9.98 17.22
C PHE A 460 9.19 -10.70 16.64
N LYS A 461 8.38 -10.03 15.82
CA LYS A 461 7.06 -10.54 15.45
C LYS A 461 6.86 -10.76 13.94
N VAL A 462 7.57 -10.03 13.07
CA VAL A 462 7.38 -10.17 11.62
C VAL A 462 8.14 -11.41 11.14
N PRO A 463 7.44 -12.43 10.58
CA PRO A 463 8.10 -13.59 9.99
C PRO A 463 8.69 -13.25 8.62
N GLU A 464 9.65 -14.06 8.16
CA GLU A 464 10.07 -14.01 6.76
C GLU A 464 9.09 -14.79 5.90
N THR A 465 8.60 -14.16 4.83
CA THR A 465 7.61 -14.75 3.93
C THR A 465 8.14 -14.96 2.51
N ALA A 466 9.40 -14.56 2.24
CA ALA A 466 9.99 -14.63 0.92
C ALA A 466 10.05 -16.06 0.39
N GLY A 467 9.50 -16.27 -0.81
CA GLY A 467 9.55 -17.56 -1.51
C GLY A 467 8.67 -18.66 -0.92
N LEU A 468 7.93 -18.41 0.15
CA LEU A 468 7.02 -19.37 0.76
C LEU A 468 5.67 -19.40 0.05
N SER A 469 5.04 -20.59 0.00
CA SER A 469 3.64 -20.71 -0.40
C SER A 469 2.70 -20.18 0.68
N PHE A 470 1.44 -19.89 0.33
CA PHE A 470 0.45 -19.44 1.32
C PHE A 470 0.20 -20.48 2.42
N GLU A 471 0.28 -21.77 2.06
CA GLU A 471 0.11 -22.89 2.98
C GLU A 471 1.29 -22.97 3.98
N GLN A 472 2.53 -22.75 3.49
CA GLN A 472 3.72 -22.69 4.35
C GLN A 472 3.68 -21.49 5.30
N ILE A 473 3.24 -20.32 4.82
CA ILE A 473 3.06 -19.14 5.66
C ILE A 473 1.98 -19.39 6.72
N ALA A 474 0.93 -20.13 6.36
CA ALA A 474 -0.11 -20.54 7.31
C ALA A 474 0.44 -21.34 8.49
N MET A 475 1.41 -22.22 8.23
CA MET A 475 2.03 -23.04 9.27
C MET A 475 2.86 -22.21 10.27
N LEU A 476 3.43 -21.07 9.87
CA LEU A 476 4.19 -20.19 10.77
C LEU A 476 3.33 -19.59 11.89
N PHE A 477 2.03 -19.48 11.69
CA PHE A 477 1.08 -18.95 12.67
C PHE A 477 0.37 -20.04 13.49
N ASN A 478 0.60 -21.32 13.17
CA ASN A 478 -0.01 -22.44 13.90
C ASN A 478 0.98 -22.92 14.99
N GLU A 479 0.69 -22.60 16.25
CA GLU A 479 1.55 -22.91 17.40
C GLU A 479 1.81 -24.45 17.60
N GLN A 480 1.02 -25.31 16.99
CA GLN A 480 1.21 -26.76 17.04
C GLN A 480 2.37 -27.27 16.18
N VAL A 481 2.92 -26.46 15.27
CA VAL A 481 4.02 -26.84 14.35
C VAL A 481 5.32 -26.12 14.69
N ALA A 482 5.32 -25.20 15.65
CA ALA A 482 6.48 -24.36 16.04
C ALA A 482 7.68 -25.12 16.63
N HIS A 483 7.63 -26.44 16.75
CA HIS A 483 8.72 -27.28 17.28
C HIS A 483 9.39 -28.19 16.26
N VAL A 484 9.14 -28.03 14.95
CA VAL A 484 9.94 -28.70 13.94
C VAL A 484 11.13 -27.80 13.58
N PRO A 485 12.37 -28.20 13.86
CA PRO A 485 13.54 -27.44 13.41
C PRO A 485 13.52 -27.39 11.88
N LEU A 486 13.53 -26.18 11.33
CA LEU A 486 13.81 -26.00 9.91
C LEU A 486 15.29 -26.34 9.72
N ASP A 487 15.56 -27.54 9.20
CA ASP A 487 16.90 -27.92 8.75
C ASP A 487 17.35 -26.94 7.67
N HIS A 488 18.28 -26.07 8.02
CA HIS A 488 18.98 -25.15 7.14
C HIS A 488 20.04 -25.87 6.28
N HIS A 489 19.70 -27.00 5.68
CA HIS A 489 20.61 -27.69 4.74
C HIS A 489 19.88 -27.99 3.43
N ALA A 490 19.89 -27.02 2.53
CA ALA A 490 19.94 -27.25 1.10
C ALA A 490 20.53 -25.99 0.46
N ALA A 491 21.87 -26.00 0.40
CA ALA A 491 22.66 -25.10 -0.43
C ALA A 491 22.48 -25.45 -1.92
#